data_95d44222a41dc15c4085b2adaf43a663
#
_entry.id   95d44222a41dc15c4085b2adaf43a663
#
_cell.length_a   1.000
_cell.length_b   1.000
_cell.length_c   1.000
_cell.angle_alpha   90.00
_cell.angle_beta   90.00
_cell.angle_gamma   90.00
#
_symmetry.space_group_name_H-M   'P 1'
#
loop_
_entity.id
_entity.type
_entity.pdbx_description
1 polymer ?
#
loop_
_entity_poly.entity_id
_entity_poly.type
_entity_poly.pdbx_seq_one_letter_code
_entity_poly.pdbx_strand_id
1 'polypeptide(L)'
;MYLFYEKIKTIQHYEGQTFYEYGNSMCTNCCVLWSCASMEKMINPICSSKQMDKIMLSASSLQKLFKNPYEMRTHEEVFQKLDIPSSIELLPVMVHIMPFKPDSEFGSCIHIDDIQKLKKNTSLIFTAKSHTTAYYIDENRDFFCFDPLKAVVKTAEDSISKYILQAHGNIDLNSATIISRK
;
A
#
# COMPACT_ATOMS: atom_id res chain seq x y z
N MET A 1 -20.57 16.10 3.38
CA MET A 1 -19.56 16.99 3.98
C MET A 1 -18.21 16.41 3.63
N TYR A 2 -17.54 17.00 2.63
CA TYR A 2 -16.24 16.53 2.17
C TYR A 2 -15.19 16.95 3.19
N LEU A 3 -14.74 16.01 4.02
CA LEU A 3 -13.70 16.25 5.00
C LEU A 3 -12.35 16.27 4.29
N PHE A 4 -11.76 17.41 4.32
CA PHE A 4 -10.36 17.81 4.18
C PHE A 4 -9.40 16.73 3.71
N TYR A 5 -9.19 16.71 2.40
CA TYR A 5 -8.05 16.08 1.80
C TYR A 5 -6.87 17.05 1.87
N GLU A 6 -5.95 16.85 2.76
CA GLU A 6 -4.61 17.38 2.52
C GLU A 6 -3.97 16.54 1.41
N LYS A 7 -4.26 16.93 0.19
CA LYS A 7 -3.57 16.40 -0.99
C LYS A 7 -2.16 16.96 -0.98
N ILE A 8 -1.18 16.15 -0.58
CA ILE A 8 0.13 16.68 -0.29
C ILE A 8 1.01 16.84 -1.50
N LYS A 9 0.93 16.01 -2.45
CA LYS A 9 1.47 16.18 -3.80
C LYS A 9 1.06 14.99 -4.64
N THR A 10 0.65 15.25 -5.85
CA THR A 10 0.54 14.20 -6.86
C THR A 10 1.93 13.69 -7.17
N ILE A 11 2.08 12.39 -7.27
CA ILE A 11 3.32 11.70 -7.68
C ILE A 11 3.79 12.16 -9.07
N GLN A 12 2.95 12.87 -9.82
CA GLN A 12 3.33 13.56 -11.06
C GLN A 12 4.57 14.47 -10.93
N HIS A 13 4.91 14.91 -9.72
CA HIS A 13 6.15 15.63 -9.46
C HIS A 13 7.39 14.73 -9.29
N TYR A 14 7.19 13.42 -9.22
CA TYR A 14 8.25 12.41 -9.16
C TYR A 14 8.44 11.71 -10.51
N GLU A 15 8.02 12.36 -11.56
CA GLU A 15 8.29 12.00 -12.94
C GLU A 15 9.80 12.08 -13.23
N GLY A 16 10.58 11.36 -12.43
CA GLY A 16 11.96 11.08 -12.76
C GLY A 16 12.04 9.93 -13.75
N GLN A 17 13.11 9.88 -14.53
CA GLN A 17 13.38 8.79 -15.48
C GLN A 17 13.20 7.40 -14.86
N THR A 18 13.45 7.26 -13.57
CA THR A 18 13.38 6.01 -12.82
C THR A 18 11.96 5.44 -12.68
N PHE A 19 10.96 6.28 -12.54
CA PHE A 19 9.58 5.81 -12.44
C PHE A 19 9.05 5.35 -13.80
N TYR A 20 9.33 6.11 -14.86
CA TYR A 20 8.94 5.75 -16.22
C TYR A 20 9.64 4.50 -16.75
N GLU A 21 10.87 4.22 -16.31
CA GLU A 21 11.63 3.06 -16.75
C GLU A 21 10.87 1.75 -16.51
N TYR A 22 10.16 1.62 -15.38
CA TYR A 22 9.44 0.40 -15.00
C TYR A 22 7.92 0.58 -14.94
N GLY A 23 7.44 1.81 -15.01
CA GLY A 23 6.01 2.13 -14.99
C GLY A 23 5.29 1.52 -13.79
N ASN A 24 4.10 0.99 -14.02
CA ASN A 24 3.25 0.41 -12.99
C ASN A 24 3.84 -0.84 -12.31
N SER A 25 4.86 -1.48 -12.88
CA SER A 25 5.48 -2.66 -12.29
C SER A 25 6.15 -2.38 -10.94
N MET A 26 6.47 -1.11 -10.65
CA MET A 26 7.04 -0.67 -9.38
C MET A 26 6.00 -0.40 -8.27
N CYS A 27 4.70 -0.38 -8.56
CA CYS A 27 3.69 0.02 -7.58
C CYS A 27 3.77 -0.81 -6.28
N THR A 28 3.98 -2.11 -6.39
CA THR A 28 4.12 -2.99 -5.23
C THR A 28 5.34 -2.62 -4.38
N ASN A 29 6.49 -2.40 -5.02
CA ASN A 29 7.72 -2.00 -4.33
C ASN A 29 7.54 -0.66 -3.60
N CYS A 30 6.94 0.32 -4.26
CA CYS A 30 6.66 1.64 -3.67
C CYS A 30 5.76 1.51 -2.44
N CYS A 31 4.69 0.74 -2.54
CA CYS A 31 3.73 0.53 -1.45
C CYS A 31 4.37 -0.19 -0.26
N VAL A 32 5.17 -1.24 -0.50
CA VAL A 32 5.87 -1.97 0.56
C VAL A 32 6.86 -1.05 1.27
N LEU A 33 7.70 -0.33 0.52
CA LEU A 33 8.72 0.56 1.09
C LEU A 33 8.09 1.72 1.87
N TRP A 34 7.05 2.35 1.33
CA TRP A 34 6.33 3.42 2.00
C TRP A 34 5.69 2.92 3.31
N SER A 35 5.03 1.76 3.27
CA SER A 35 4.40 1.16 4.45
C SER A 35 5.41 0.86 5.55
N CYS A 36 6.50 0.18 5.22
CA CYS A 36 7.56 -0.15 6.18
C CYS A 36 8.20 1.11 6.76
N ALA A 37 8.54 2.09 5.92
CA ALA A 37 9.15 3.34 6.38
C ALA A 37 8.22 4.17 7.27
N SER A 38 6.91 4.18 6.99
CA SER A 38 5.91 4.85 7.82
C SER A 38 5.76 4.17 9.18
N MET A 39 5.68 2.84 9.20
CA MET A 39 5.55 2.05 10.43
C MET A 39 6.79 2.16 11.32
N GLU A 40 8.00 2.19 10.73
CA GLU A 40 9.25 2.37 11.45
C GLU A 40 9.53 3.84 11.81
N LYS A 41 8.59 4.75 11.53
CA LYS A 41 8.71 6.20 11.76
C LYS A 41 9.95 6.82 11.09
N MET A 42 10.44 6.21 10.03
CA MET A 42 11.55 6.73 9.22
C MET A 42 11.11 7.92 8.37
N ILE A 43 9.82 7.97 8.05
CA ILE A 43 9.18 9.05 7.32
C ILE A 43 7.88 9.45 8.02
N ASN A 44 7.42 10.68 7.79
CA ASN A 44 6.02 11.01 7.96
C ASN A 44 5.25 10.31 6.83
N PRO A 45 4.11 9.66 7.07
CA PRO A 45 3.30 9.05 6.00
C PRO A 45 3.00 10.03 4.87
N ILE A 46 2.74 11.28 5.22
CA ILE A 46 2.70 12.42 4.32
C ILE A 46 4.13 12.91 4.08
N CYS A 47 4.89 12.20 3.26
CA CYS A 47 6.29 12.50 3.07
C CYS A 47 6.52 13.79 2.26
N SER A 48 7.64 14.45 2.58
CA SER A 48 8.18 15.52 1.73
C SER A 48 8.57 14.97 0.36
N SER A 49 8.74 15.86 -0.62
CA SER A 49 9.23 15.49 -1.96
C SER A 49 10.51 14.68 -1.88
N LYS A 50 11.48 15.13 -1.07
CA LYS A 50 12.78 14.45 -0.91
C LYS A 50 12.64 13.03 -0.31
N GLN A 51 11.71 12.82 0.61
CA GLN A 51 11.46 11.49 1.16
C GLN A 51 10.80 10.57 0.14
N MET A 52 9.87 11.09 -0.65
CA MET A 52 9.24 10.32 -1.72
C MET A 52 10.25 9.97 -2.81
N ASP A 53 11.11 10.89 -3.23
CA ASP A 53 12.18 10.61 -4.19
C ASP A 53 13.05 9.44 -3.72
N LYS A 54 13.39 9.39 -2.43
CA LYS A 54 14.13 8.25 -1.86
C LYS A 54 13.36 6.93 -1.95
N ILE A 55 12.06 6.95 -1.68
CA ILE A 55 11.19 5.75 -1.82
C ILE A 55 11.19 5.29 -3.27
N MET A 56 11.00 6.20 -4.22
CA MET A 56 10.97 5.88 -5.65
C MET A 56 12.31 5.34 -6.15
N LEU A 57 13.42 5.93 -5.75
CA LEU A 57 14.77 5.44 -6.09
C LEU A 57 15.03 4.06 -5.49
N SER A 58 14.62 3.83 -4.24
CA SER A 58 14.74 2.53 -3.60
C SER A 58 13.86 1.48 -4.27
N ALA A 59 12.64 1.84 -4.64
CA ALA A 59 11.73 0.96 -5.37
C ALA A 59 12.28 0.56 -6.74
N SER A 60 12.88 1.51 -7.47
CA SER A 60 13.55 1.25 -8.74
C SER A 60 14.76 0.33 -8.56
N SER A 61 15.57 0.59 -7.55
CA SER A 61 16.73 -0.25 -7.24
C SER A 61 16.32 -1.68 -6.89
N LEU A 62 15.26 -1.82 -6.10
CA LEU A 62 14.68 -3.12 -5.76
C LEU A 62 14.13 -3.84 -6.99
N GLN A 63 13.47 -3.12 -7.90
CA GLN A 63 12.93 -3.68 -9.14
C GLN A 63 14.01 -4.29 -10.03
N LYS A 64 15.20 -3.70 -10.07
CA LYS A 64 16.36 -4.22 -10.83
C LYS A 64 16.89 -5.56 -10.32
N LEU A 65 16.58 -5.93 -9.09
CA LEU A 65 17.01 -7.22 -8.52
C LEU A 65 16.18 -8.41 -9.02
N PHE A 66 15.08 -8.16 -9.70
CA PHE A 66 14.25 -9.20 -10.27
C PHE A 66 14.69 -9.53 -11.71
N LYS A 67 14.49 -10.80 -12.09
CA LYS A 67 14.89 -11.31 -13.40
C LYS A 67 14.22 -10.54 -14.56
N ASN A 68 12.95 -10.15 -14.37
CA ASN A 68 12.23 -9.31 -15.32
C ASN A 68 11.70 -8.06 -14.61
N PRO A 69 12.39 -6.92 -14.67
CA PRO A 69 11.98 -5.71 -13.94
C PRO A 69 10.72 -5.03 -14.50
N TYR A 70 10.20 -5.46 -15.63
CA TYR A 70 8.97 -4.92 -16.22
C TYR A 70 7.71 -5.66 -15.79
N GLU A 71 7.84 -6.72 -15.01
CA GLU A 71 6.73 -7.45 -14.44
C GLU A 71 6.39 -6.92 -13.05
N MET A 72 5.10 -6.81 -12.77
CA MET A 72 4.61 -6.49 -11.45
C MET A 72 4.87 -7.66 -10.49
N ARG A 73 5.30 -7.34 -9.27
CA ARG A 73 5.65 -8.33 -8.25
C ARG A 73 4.49 -8.60 -7.30
N THR A 74 4.46 -9.82 -6.79
CA THR A 74 3.62 -10.14 -5.64
C THR A 74 4.21 -9.49 -4.37
N HIS A 75 3.38 -9.32 -3.35
CA HIS A 75 3.85 -8.80 -2.06
C HIS A 75 4.96 -9.71 -1.50
N GLU A 76 4.77 -11.01 -1.55
CA GLU A 76 5.72 -12.00 -1.05
C GLU A 76 7.09 -11.89 -1.73
N GLU A 77 7.13 -11.79 -3.06
CA GLU A 77 8.40 -11.61 -3.81
C GLU A 77 9.16 -10.37 -3.35
N VAL A 78 8.44 -9.26 -3.12
CA VAL A 78 9.04 -8.01 -2.65
C VAL A 78 9.57 -8.19 -1.23
N PHE A 79 8.77 -8.78 -0.33
CA PHE A 79 9.18 -8.99 1.05
C PHE A 79 10.37 -9.95 1.17
N GLN A 80 10.49 -10.96 0.32
CA GLN A 80 11.65 -11.86 0.29
C GLN A 80 12.96 -11.16 -0.11
N LYS A 81 12.90 -10.05 -0.81
CA LYS A 81 14.07 -9.26 -1.22
C LYS A 81 14.45 -8.19 -0.22
N LEU A 82 13.57 -7.86 0.69
CA LEU A 82 13.79 -6.85 1.72
C LEU A 82 14.25 -7.52 3.02
N ASP A 83 15.24 -6.93 3.66
CA ASP A 83 15.61 -7.28 5.03
C ASP A 83 14.61 -6.64 6.00
N ILE A 84 13.49 -7.33 6.21
CA ILE A 84 12.39 -6.83 7.04
C ILE A 84 12.74 -7.06 8.50
N PRO A 85 12.62 -6.04 9.37
CA PRO A 85 12.85 -6.19 10.79
C PRO A 85 11.99 -7.32 11.38
N SER A 86 12.57 -8.13 12.25
CA SER A 86 11.87 -9.24 12.93
C SER A 86 10.69 -8.79 13.81
N SER A 87 10.61 -7.49 14.10
CA SER A 87 9.49 -6.83 14.79
C SER A 87 8.25 -6.68 13.92
N ILE A 88 8.35 -6.90 12.62
CA ILE A 88 7.23 -6.78 11.68
C ILE A 88 6.63 -8.16 11.45
N GLU A 89 5.31 -8.22 11.46
CA GLU A 89 4.51 -9.37 11.08
C GLU A 89 3.79 -9.09 9.76
N LEU A 90 3.79 -10.11 8.89
CA LEU A 90 3.11 -10.07 7.59
C LEU A 90 1.97 -11.09 7.61
N LEU A 91 0.76 -10.64 7.37
CA LEU A 91 -0.42 -11.48 7.29
C LEU A 91 -1.07 -11.36 5.91
N PRO A 92 -0.87 -12.32 5.01
CA PRO A 92 -1.60 -12.39 3.75
C PRO A 92 -3.09 -12.58 4.01
N VAL A 93 -3.93 -11.78 3.33
CA VAL A 93 -5.38 -11.83 3.46
C VAL A 93 -6.03 -11.65 2.09
N MET A 94 -7.28 -12.11 1.97
CA MET A 94 -8.13 -11.77 0.84
C MET A 94 -9.13 -10.69 1.28
N VAL A 95 -9.24 -9.63 0.50
CA VAL A 95 -10.24 -8.58 0.74
C VAL A 95 -11.42 -8.81 -0.20
N HIS A 96 -12.62 -8.79 0.36
CA HIS A 96 -13.87 -8.96 -0.39
C HIS A 96 -14.83 -7.78 -0.16
N ILE A 97 -15.65 -7.50 -1.16
CA ILE A 97 -16.60 -6.37 -1.17
C ILE A 97 -18.04 -6.88 -0.94
N MET A 98 -18.36 -8.04 -1.46
CA MET A 98 -19.69 -8.63 -1.30
C MET A 98 -19.81 -9.34 0.05
N PRO A 99 -21.01 -9.42 0.65
CA PRO A 99 -21.23 -10.24 1.83
C PRO A 99 -20.97 -11.71 1.48
N PHE A 100 -19.79 -12.16 1.86
CA PHE A 100 -19.29 -13.50 1.59
C PHE A 100 -19.34 -14.32 2.89
N LYS A 101 -19.86 -15.55 2.80
CA LYS A 101 -19.59 -16.55 3.85
C LYS A 101 -18.24 -17.18 3.50
N PRO A 102 -17.20 -16.95 4.31
CA PRO A 102 -15.92 -17.57 4.03
C PRO A 102 -16.09 -19.10 4.14
N ASP A 103 -15.99 -19.78 3.01
CA ASP A 103 -15.69 -21.20 3.03
C ASP A 103 -14.26 -21.36 3.54
N SER A 104 -14.03 -22.33 4.40
CA SER A 104 -12.79 -22.58 5.12
C SER A 104 -11.54 -22.82 4.22
N GLU A 105 -11.70 -22.80 2.91
CA GLU A 105 -10.63 -23.04 1.93
C GLU A 105 -9.82 -21.79 1.56
N PHE A 106 -10.29 -20.58 1.87
CA PHE A 106 -9.67 -19.33 1.37
C PHE A 106 -8.74 -18.60 2.36
N GLY A 107 -8.38 -19.20 3.47
CA GLY A 107 -7.51 -18.55 4.46
C GLY A 107 -8.17 -17.36 5.16
N SER A 108 -7.36 -16.39 5.58
CA SER A 108 -7.88 -15.20 6.27
C SER A 108 -8.53 -14.24 5.29
N CYS A 109 -9.83 -14.02 5.42
CA CYS A 109 -10.60 -13.06 4.63
C CYS A 109 -11.01 -11.85 5.49
N ILE A 110 -11.01 -10.67 4.89
CA ILE A 110 -11.46 -9.43 5.52
C ILE A 110 -12.45 -8.71 4.59
N HIS A 111 -13.56 -8.26 5.14
CA HIS A 111 -14.49 -7.40 4.38
C HIS A 111 -13.89 -6.00 4.24
N ILE A 112 -14.11 -5.35 3.10
CA ILE A 112 -13.56 -4.01 2.83
C ILE A 112 -13.92 -2.99 3.92
N ASP A 113 -15.13 -3.06 4.47
CA ASP A 113 -15.57 -2.16 5.53
C ASP A 113 -14.92 -2.46 6.89
N ASP A 114 -14.28 -3.62 7.05
CA ASP A 114 -13.58 -3.99 8.27
C ASP A 114 -12.12 -3.49 8.29
N ILE A 115 -11.62 -2.98 7.19
CA ILE A 115 -10.27 -2.39 7.10
C ILE A 115 -10.13 -1.25 8.11
N GLN A 116 -11.15 -0.44 8.28
CA GLN A 116 -11.18 0.63 9.29
C GLN A 116 -11.06 0.12 10.74
N LYS A 117 -11.33 -1.17 11.00
CA LYS A 117 -11.21 -1.80 12.32
C LYS A 117 -9.82 -2.35 12.61
N LEU A 118 -8.90 -2.30 11.64
CA LEU A 118 -7.53 -2.73 11.85
C LEU A 118 -6.88 -1.95 13.01
N LYS A 119 -5.92 -2.60 13.65
CA LYS A 119 -5.21 -2.01 14.79
C LYS A 119 -4.40 -0.77 14.35
N LYS A 120 -4.09 0.08 15.32
CA LYS A 120 -3.12 1.18 15.13
C LYS A 120 -1.75 0.63 14.73
N ASN A 121 -0.95 1.45 14.07
CA ASN A 121 0.35 1.06 13.54
C ASN A 121 0.28 -0.18 12.63
N THR A 122 -0.73 -0.20 11.78
CA THR A 122 -0.95 -1.27 10.81
C THR A 122 -1.03 -0.69 9.41
N SER A 123 -0.39 -1.34 8.48
CA SER A 123 -0.53 -1.02 7.06
C SER A 123 -1.20 -2.18 6.32
N LEU A 124 -2.01 -1.84 5.31
CA LEU A 124 -2.59 -2.77 4.37
C LEU A 124 -2.04 -2.45 2.98
N ILE A 125 -1.40 -3.40 2.33
CA ILE A 125 -1.03 -3.31 0.92
C ILE A 125 -2.07 -4.10 0.14
N PHE A 126 -2.67 -3.45 -0.83
CA PHE A 126 -3.77 -3.98 -1.60
C PHE A 126 -3.44 -3.98 -3.09
N THR A 127 -3.55 -5.13 -3.73
CA THR A 127 -3.32 -5.28 -5.17
C THR A 127 -4.56 -5.81 -5.86
N ALA A 128 -4.98 -5.11 -6.91
CA ALA A 128 -6.03 -5.56 -7.79
C ALA A 128 -5.61 -5.31 -9.25
N LYS A 129 -5.81 -6.31 -10.09
CA LYS A 129 -5.37 -6.26 -11.49
C LYS A 129 -3.87 -5.95 -11.62
N SER A 130 -3.52 -4.80 -12.16
CA SER A 130 -2.15 -4.36 -12.42
C SER A 130 -1.75 -3.15 -11.57
N HIS A 131 -2.42 -2.91 -10.43
CA HIS A 131 -2.16 -1.75 -9.60
C HIS A 131 -2.14 -2.12 -8.12
N THR A 132 -1.20 -1.52 -7.39
CA THR A 132 -1.05 -1.69 -5.94
C THR A 132 -1.14 -0.33 -5.26
N THR A 133 -1.89 -0.30 -4.16
CA THR A 133 -2.00 0.85 -3.25
C THR A 133 -1.71 0.41 -1.83
N ALA A 134 -1.39 1.35 -0.95
CA ALA A 134 -1.17 1.08 0.46
C ALA A 134 -1.99 2.00 1.35
N TYR A 135 -2.36 1.50 2.50
CA TYR A 135 -3.17 2.18 3.51
C TYR A 135 -2.51 2.01 4.86
N TYR A 136 -2.33 3.10 5.59
CA TYR A 136 -1.66 3.06 6.89
C TYR A 136 -2.52 3.73 7.96
N ILE A 137 -2.61 3.10 9.11
CA ILE A 137 -3.27 3.61 10.31
C ILE A 137 -2.19 3.87 11.34
N ASP A 138 -1.97 5.13 11.67
CA ASP A 138 -0.92 5.50 12.62
C ASP A 138 -1.34 5.29 14.10
N GLU A 139 -0.48 5.68 15.02
CA GLU A 139 -0.71 5.58 16.46
C GLU A 139 -1.86 6.47 16.97
N ASN A 140 -2.19 7.54 16.25
CA ASN A 140 -3.27 8.47 16.58
C ASN A 140 -4.61 8.06 15.94
N ARG A 141 -4.64 6.96 15.18
CA ARG A 141 -5.73 6.55 14.29
C ARG A 141 -5.98 7.53 13.14
N ASP A 142 -4.95 8.21 12.70
CA ASP A 142 -4.98 8.90 11.43
C ASP A 142 -4.81 7.90 10.27
N PHE A 143 -5.58 8.09 9.21
CA PHE A 143 -5.65 7.19 8.06
C PHE A 143 -4.98 7.82 6.85
N PHE A 144 -4.05 7.09 6.27
CA PHE A 144 -3.27 7.52 5.11
C PHE A 144 -3.46 6.54 3.97
N CYS A 145 -3.70 7.08 2.78
CA CYS A 145 -3.81 6.31 1.54
C CYS A 145 -2.67 6.71 0.61
N PHE A 146 -1.92 5.74 0.15
CA PHE A 146 -0.84 5.92 -0.81
C PHE A 146 -1.17 5.23 -2.12
N ASP A 147 -1.32 6.01 -3.17
CA ASP A 147 -1.40 5.54 -4.55
C ASP A 147 -0.13 6.00 -5.28
N PRO A 148 0.79 5.09 -5.65
CA PRO A 148 2.04 5.45 -6.33
C PRO A 148 1.86 6.22 -7.62
N LEU A 149 0.71 6.08 -8.29
CA LEU A 149 0.40 6.79 -9.53
C LEU A 149 -0.28 8.15 -9.32
N LYS A 150 -0.68 8.46 -8.09
CA LYS A 150 -1.48 9.67 -7.82
C LYS A 150 -0.92 10.52 -6.69
N ALA A 151 -1.00 10.04 -5.46
CA ALA A 151 -0.67 10.83 -4.28
C ALA A 151 -0.62 10.01 -2.98
N VAL A 152 -0.08 10.65 -1.93
CA VAL A 152 -0.40 10.30 -0.55
C VAL A 152 -1.47 11.26 -0.05
N VAL A 153 -2.50 10.74 0.60
CA VAL A 153 -3.56 11.55 1.21
C VAL A 153 -3.83 11.07 2.64
N LYS A 154 -4.08 12.03 3.53
CA LYS A 154 -4.68 11.75 4.83
C LYS A 154 -6.20 11.77 4.67
N THR A 155 -6.91 10.79 5.21
CA THR A 155 -8.35 10.66 5.06
C THR A 155 -9.05 10.34 6.39
N ALA A 156 -10.37 10.47 6.40
CA ALA A 156 -11.19 10.03 7.52
C ALA A 156 -11.36 8.50 7.48
N GLU A 157 -11.58 7.89 8.64
CA GLU A 157 -11.74 6.45 8.83
C GLU A 157 -12.81 5.84 7.93
N ASP A 158 -13.95 6.50 7.78
CA ASP A 158 -15.08 6.05 6.97
C ASP A 158 -14.87 6.16 5.46
N SER A 159 -13.74 6.71 5.03
CA SER A 159 -13.44 6.94 3.63
C SER A 159 -12.49 5.94 3.00
N ILE A 160 -11.86 5.05 3.79
CA ILE A 160 -10.85 4.11 3.28
C ILE A 160 -11.42 3.18 2.22
N SER A 161 -12.58 2.57 2.49
CA SER A 161 -13.24 1.68 1.53
C SER A 161 -13.55 2.39 0.21
N LYS A 162 -13.97 3.65 0.27
CA LYS A 162 -14.21 4.47 -0.92
C LYS A 162 -12.92 4.70 -1.73
N TYR A 163 -11.79 4.93 -1.05
CA TYR A 163 -10.49 5.08 -1.72
C TYR A 163 -10.06 3.80 -2.43
N ILE A 164 -10.21 2.66 -1.77
CA ILE A 164 -9.90 1.36 -2.37
C ILE A 164 -10.76 1.15 -3.62
N LEU A 165 -12.07 1.38 -3.52
CA LEU A 165 -13.00 1.25 -4.64
C LEU A 165 -12.70 2.23 -5.78
N GLN A 166 -12.29 3.45 -5.48
CA GLN A 166 -11.89 4.43 -6.50
C GLN A 166 -10.59 4.06 -7.20
N ALA A 167 -9.62 3.49 -6.46
CA ALA A 167 -8.34 3.09 -7.02
C ALA A 167 -8.44 1.83 -7.89
N HIS A 168 -9.27 0.87 -7.48
CA HIS A 168 -9.28 -0.48 -8.04
C HIS A 168 -10.60 -0.88 -8.70
N GLY A 169 -11.65 -0.12 -8.48
CA GLY A 169 -13.00 -0.44 -8.96
C GLY A 169 -13.68 -1.54 -8.13
N ASN A 170 -14.83 -1.97 -8.61
CA ASN A 170 -15.65 -2.98 -7.95
C ASN A 170 -15.12 -4.37 -8.34
N ILE A 171 -14.21 -4.91 -7.55
CA ILE A 171 -13.54 -6.19 -7.85
C ILE A 171 -13.77 -7.13 -6.67
N ASP A 172 -14.37 -8.28 -6.95
CA ASP A 172 -14.53 -9.35 -5.96
C ASP A 172 -13.17 -10.01 -5.70
N LEU A 173 -12.84 -10.28 -4.45
CA LEU A 173 -11.65 -10.98 -3.98
C LEU A 173 -10.32 -10.47 -4.55
N ASN A 174 -9.61 -9.73 -3.74
CA ASN A 174 -8.29 -9.20 -4.09
C ASN A 174 -7.25 -9.57 -3.04
N SER A 175 -6.05 -9.79 -3.51
CA SER A 175 -4.90 -10.08 -2.68
C SER A 175 -4.47 -8.84 -1.90
N ALA A 176 -4.30 -9.00 -0.60
CA ALA A 176 -3.77 -7.97 0.27
C ALA A 176 -2.78 -8.56 1.30
N THR A 177 -1.94 -7.72 1.87
CA THR A 177 -1.08 -8.09 2.98
C THR A 177 -1.21 -7.05 4.09
N ILE A 178 -1.58 -7.50 5.27
CA ILE A 178 -1.56 -6.69 6.48
C ILE A 178 -0.14 -6.74 7.03
N ILE A 179 0.40 -5.56 7.30
CA ILE A 179 1.71 -5.37 7.93
C ILE A 179 1.45 -4.77 9.30
N SER A 180 1.94 -5.40 10.35
CA SER A 180 1.79 -4.92 11.73
C SER A 180 3.07 -5.13 12.53
N ARG A 181 3.19 -4.43 13.66
CA ARG A 181 4.22 -4.76 14.65
C ARG A 181 3.76 -5.94 15.51
N LYS A 182 4.73 -6.81 15.80
CA LYS A 182 4.56 -7.91 16.78
C LYS A 182 4.36 -7.37 18.17
#